data_e805bdaaa658348bc4af80dc9b62a881
#
_entry.id   e805bdaaa658348bc4af80dc9b62a881
#
_cell.length_a   1.000
_cell.length_b   1.000
_cell.length_c   1.000
_cell.angle_alpha   90.00
_cell.angle_beta   90.00
_cell.angle_gamma   90.00
#
_symmetry.space_group_name_H-M   'P 1'
#
loop_
_entity.id
_entity.type
_entity.pdbx_description
1 polymer ?
#
loop_
_entity_poly.entity_id
_entity_poly.type
_entity_poly.pdbx_seq_one_letter_code
_entity_poly.pdbx_strand_id
1 'polypeptide(L)'
;MWKDLVLKVEVNMNATFFKSNKKDTHGVLKAGTEMKLAGNSKDTIGKLQVAHVKVGSKTGYIALNRIRKPTKTNVMAAEEAAIRDLDKLIKDLVTQLGPIKICTPSGDFKNCVGVRNITEKVLGREAKADFAIYDDKDKDQIFISHKKAGGPAAYQQYGGVSPKSGSANNPTLIYEDAETKNFLRKVAGYIVGDKLQNPVYSYVKSNTLINRSVYGPAYGDKYGIDNVNMIAQGNPKLTPKRGEEACFNLTFSDHVSWNGDSDYFSKGGYRAAFAATYRAGRGFDIDGQRYNGARVAIYPVALVSNRTGAEEV
;
A
#
# COMPACT_ATOMS: atom_id res chain seq x y z
N MET A 1 -25.73 14.29 -4.63
CA MET A 1 -25.76 13.46 -5.83
C MET A 1 -24.81 12.30 -5.62
N TRP A 2 -25.29 11.21 -4.96
CA TRP A 2 -24.50 10.03 -4.53
C TRP A 2 -25.22 8.74 -4.97
N LYS A 3 -25.78 8.75 -6.19
CA LYS A 3 -26.74 7.70 -6.60
C LYS A 3 -26.15 6.38 -7.05
N ASP A 4 -24.81 6.24 -7.24
CA ASP A 4 -24.26 5.05 -7.89
C ASP A 4 -23.00 4.44 -7.26
N LEU A 5 -22.65 4.79 -6.02
CA LEU A 5 -21.61 4.07 -5.31
C LEU A 5 -22.24 2.91 -4.52
N VAL A 6 -22.18 1.72 -5.09
CA VAL A 6 -22.43 0.47 -4.35
C VAL A 6 -21.30 0.29 -3.33
N LEU A 7 -21.42 0.95 -2.19
CA LEU A 7 -20.45 0.81 -1.10
C LEU A 7 -20.57 -0.61 -0.53
N LYS A 8 -19.58 -1.44 -0.80
CA LYS A 8 -19.39 -2.68 -0.06
C LYS A 8 -18.97 -2.33 1.36
N VAL A 9 -19.61 -2.94 2.33
CA VAL A 9 -19.30 -2.83 3.76
C VAL A 9 -19.30 -4.22 4.37
N GLU A 10 -18.69 -4.38 5.53
CA GLU A 10 -18.69 -5.65 6.25
C GLU A 10 -19.11 -5.48 7.71
N VAL A 11 -19.55 -6.57 8.33
CA VAL A 11 -19.90 -6.62 9.75
C VAL A 11 -18.61 -6.67 10.57
N ASN A 12 -18.43 -5.73 11.51
CA ASN A 12 -17.24 -5.67 12.37
C ASN A 12 -17.25 -6.66 13.53
N MET A 13 -18.44 -7.05 13.98
CA MET A 13 -18.71 -8.12 14.95
C MET A 13 -20.11 -8.67 14.71
N ASN A 14 -20.43 -9.83 15.27
CA ASN A 14 -21.74 -10.44 15.09
C ASN A 14 -22.87 -9.45 15.33
N ALA A 15 -23.81 -9.38 14.40
CA ALA A 15 -24.87 -8.37 14.42
C ALA A 15 -26.21 -8.92 13.94
N THR A 16 -27.28 -8.48 14.59
CA THR A 16 -28.64 -8.83 14.17
C THR A 16 -28.95 -8.17 12.82
N PHE A 17 -29.47 -8.97 11.89
CA PHE A 17 -29.93 -8.53 10.58
C PHE A 17 -31.45 -8.48 10.59
N PHE A 18 -31.99 -7.27 10.68
CA PHE A 18 -33.45 -7.04 10.73
C PHE A 18 -34.04 -7.09 9.33
N LYS A 19 -35.29 -7.61 9.21
CA LYS A 19 -36.03 -7.55 7.96
C LYS A 19 -36.47 -6.12 7.64
N SER A 20 -36.97 -5.89 6.44
CA SER A 20 -37.41 -4.56 5.98
C SER A 20 -38.53 -3.98 6.81
N ASN A 21 -39.31 -4.80 7.50
CA ASN A 21 -40.36 -4.36 8.44
C ASN A 21 -39.83 -3.86 9.79
N LYS A 22 -38.51 -3.93 10.03
CA LYS A 22 -37.81 -3.50 11.25
C LYS A 22 -38.22 -4.19 12.56
N LYS A 23 -39.10 -5.18 12.50
CA LYS A 23 -39.61 -5.94 13.65
C LYS A 23 -39.02 -7.34 13.69
N ASP A 24 -39.03 -8.04 12.57
CA ASP A 24 -38.52 -9.38 12.44
C ASP A 24 -37.02 -9.37 12.07
N THR A 25 -36.34 -10.51 12.21
CA THR A 25 -34.95 -10.68 11.84
C THR A 25 -34.76 -11.75 10.75
N HIS A 26 -33.69 -11.60 9.98
CA HIS A 26 -33.19 -12.64 9.11
C HIS A 26 -32.21 -13.57 9.85
N GLY A 27 -31.87 -13.25 11.10
CA GLY A 27 -30.88 -13.93 11.93
C GLY A 27 -29.70 -13.03 12.28
N VAL A 28 -28.58 -13.64 12.66
CA VAL A 28 -27.33 -12.96 13.03
C VAL A 28 -26.32 -13.10 11.91
N LEU A 29 -25.73 -12.00 11.47
CA LEU A 29 -24.59 -11.97 10.58
C LEU A 29 -23.30 -12.09 11.40
N LYS A 30 -22.39 -12.94 10.96
CA LYS A 30 -21.07 -13.09 11.59
C LYS A 30 -20.15 -11.94 11.21
N ALA A 31 -19.18 -11.64 12.06
CA ALA A 31 -18.09 -10.72 11.73
C ALA A 31 -17.43 -11.10 10.40
N GLY A 32 -17.11 -10.11 9.56
CA GLY A 32 -16.54 -10.32 8.23
C GLY A 32 -17.57 -10.61 7.13
N THR A 33 -18.90 -10.71 7.44
CA THR A 33 -19.92 -10.85 6.40
C THR A 33 -19.95 -9.62 5.52
N GLU A 34 -19.72 -9.81 4.21
CA GLU A 34 -19.81 -8.72 3.21
C GLU A 34 -21.26 -8.40 2.87
N MET A 35 -21.55 -7.12 2.71
CA MET A 35 -22.87 -6.62 2.34
C MET A 35 -22.76 -5.37 1.47
N LYS A 36 -23.82 -5.05 0.76
CA LYS A 36 -23.95 -3.81 -0.04
C LYS A 36 -24.88 -2.86 0.67
N LEU A 37 -24.56 -1.58 0.73
CA LEU A 37 -25.52 -0.56 1.16
C LEU A 37 -26.63 -0.45 0.11
N ALA A 38 -27.87 -0.56 0.54
CA ALA A 38 -29.05 -0.60 -0.34
C ALA A 38 -29.78 0.75 -0.42
N GLY A 39 -29.14 1.85 -0.04
CA GLY A 39 -29.71 3.21 -0.13
C GLY A 39 -29.05 4.21 0.82
N ASN A 40 -29.41 5.49 0.67
CA ASN A 40 -28.97 6.59 1.54
C ASN A 40 -29.79 6.58 2.84
N SER A 41 -29.50 5.73 3.80
CA SER A 41 -30.30 5.77 4.98
C SER A 41 -29.53 5.78 6.28
N LYS A 42 -29.57 6.93 6.91
CA LYS A 42 -29.58 6.98 8.37
C LYS A 42 -31.05 6.73 8.79
N ASP A 43 -31.37 5.50 9.10
CA ASP A 43 -32.70 5.10 9.58
C ASP A 43 -32.58 4.67 11.05
N THR A 44 -33.69 4.47 11.73
CA THR A 44 -33.73 4.09 13.14
C THR A 44 -34.63 2.91 13.41
N ILE A 45 -34.26 2.07 14.36
CA ILE A 45 -35.11 1.05 14.99
C ILE A 45 -35.07 1.34 16.48
N GLY A 46 -36.15 1.97 17.01
CA GLY A 46 -36.12 2.53 18.37
C GLY A 46 -35.02 3.61 18.50
N LYS A 47 -34.10 3.43 19.45
CA LYS A 47 -32.96 4.33 19.65
C LYS A 47 -31.72 3.94 18.80
N LEU A 48 -31.79 2.84 18.05
CA LEU A 48 -30.65 2.29 17.30
C LEU A 48 -30.61 2.92 15.91
N GLN A 49 -29.51 3.57 15.57
CA GLN A 49 -29.24 3.98 14.18
C GLN A 49 -28.87 2.76 13.34
N VAL A 50 -29.52 2.61 12.18
CA VAL A 50 -29.36 1.46 11.29
C VAL A 50 -29.10 1.90 9.86
N ALA A 51 -28.45 1.03 9.09
CA ALA A 51 -28.29 1.17 7.65
C ALA A 51 -29.08 0.09 6.92
N HIS A 52 -29.66 0.46 5.78
CA HIS A 52 -30.29 -0.49 4.87
C HIS A 52 -29.23 -1.19 4.03
N VAL A 53 -29.17 -2.52 4.09
CA VAL A 53 -28.13 -3.33 3.45
C VAL A 53 -28.74 -4.51 2.69
N LYS A 54 -27.97 -5.01 1.72
CA LYS A 54 -28.26 -6.24 0.98
C LYS A 54 -27.19 -7.26 1.26
N VAL A 55 -27.57 -8.46 1.68
CA VAL A 55 -26.71 -9.62 1.92
C VAL A 55 -27.22 -10.78 1.07
N GLY A 56 -26.47 -11.14 0.03
CA GLY A 56 -26.96 -12.08 -0.99
C GLY A 56 -28.26 -11.58 -1.64
N SER A 57 -29.32 -12.38 -1.60
CA SER A 57 -30.66 -12.03 -2.10
C SER A 57 -31.53 -11.26 -1.09
N LYS A 58 -31.12 -11.19 0.20
CA LYS A 58 -31.92 -10.61 1.28
C LYS A 58 -31.58 -9.14 1.48
N THR A 59 -32.58 -8.30 1.69
CA THR A 59 -32.46 -6.89 2.10
C THR A 59 -32.99 -6.69 3.50
N GLY A 60 -32.39 -5.73 4.23
CA GLY A 60 -32.82 -5.45 5.60
C GLY A 60 -31.93 -4.40 6.26
N TYR A 61 -31.96 -4.35 7.57
CA TYR A 61 -31.29 -3.33 8.35
C TYR A 61 -30.26 -3.93 9.32
N ILE A 62 -29.17 -3.24 9.51
CA ILE A 62 -28.13 -3.56 10.50
C ILE A 62 -27.74 -2.30 11.25
N ALA A 63 -27.39 -2.44 12.54
CA ALA A 63 -26.92 -1.32 13.34
C ALA A 63 -25.67 -0.66 12.73
N LEU A 64 -25.64 0.67 12.63
CA LEU A 64 -24.53 1.42 12.04
C LEU A 64 -23.19 1.16 12.76
N ASN A 65 -23.21 1.00 14.08
CA ASN A 65 -22.02 0.68 14.86
C ASN A 65 -21.48 -0.74 14.63
N ARG A 66 -22.21 -1.57 13.88
CA ARG A 66 -21.81 -2.94 13.47
C ARG A 66 -21.28 -3.00 12.04
N ILE A 67 -21.22 -1.87 11.37
CA ILE A 67 -20.76 -1.76 9.99
C ILE A 67 -19.38 -1.09 10.02
N ARG A 68 -18.44 -1.69 9.30
CA ARG A 68 -17.18 -1.04 8.97
C ARG A 68 -16.96 -1.05 7.45
N LYS A 69 -16.12 -0.14 6.97
CA LYS A 69 -15.57 -0.30 5.62
C LYS A 69 -14.87 -1.66 5.55
N PRO A 70 -14.97 -2.37 4.42
CA PRO A 70 -14.26 -3.64 4.27
C PRO A 70 -12.81 -3.48 4.70
N THR A 71 -12.30 -4.45 5.46
CA THR A 71 -10.90 -4.45 5.91
C THR A 71 -9.93 -4.64 4.74
N LYS A 72 -10.39 -5.21 3.63
CA LYS A 72 -9.74 -5.04 2.34
C LYS A 72 -9.95 -3.60 1.91
N THR A 73 -8.98 -2.76 2.20
CA THR A 73 -8.96 -1.37 1.75
C THR A 73 -9.09 -1.35 0.23
N ASN A 74 -9.63 -0.28 -0.34
CA ASN A 74 -9.65 -0.07 -1.80
C ASN A 74 -8.25 -0.24 -2.45
N VAL A 75 -7.19 -0.18 -1.67
CA VAL A 75 -5.79 -0.41 -2.05
C VAL A 75 -5.55 -1.90 -2.33
N MET A 76 -5.88 -2.80 -1.39
CA MET A 76 -5.71 -4.25 -1.60
C MET A 76 -6.57 -4.78 -2.77
N ALA A 77 -7.80 -4.28 -2.91
CA ALA A 77 -8.65 -4.65 -4.05
C ALA A 77 -8.07 -4.17 -5.39
N ALA A 78 -7.37 -3.05 -5.42
CA ALA A 78 -6.73 -2.54 -6.62
C ALA A 78 -5.42 -3.27 -6.95
N GLU A 79 -4.64 -3.63 -5.93
CA GLU A 79 -3.46 -4.48 -6.09
C GLU A 79 -3.86 -5.87 -6.62
N GLU A 80 -4.87 -6.52 -6.03
CA GLU A 80 -5.44 -7.78 -6.51
C GLU A 80 -5.97 -7.67 -7.96
N ALA A 81 -6.59 -6.54 -8.32
CA ALA A 81 -7.07 -6.31 -9.67
C ALA A 81 -5.90 -6.16 -10.66
N ALA A 82 -4.89 -5.37 -10.31
CA ALA A 82 -3.71 -5.17 -11.16
C ALA A 82 -2.96 -6.49 -11.40
N ILE A 83 -2.81 -7.31 -10.37
CA ILE A 83 -2.19 -8.64 -10.47
C ILE A 83 -2.98 -9.53 -11.43
N ARG A 84 -4.30 -9.65 -11.21
CA ARG A 84 -5.18 -10.46 -12.05
C ARG A 84 -5.18 -9.99 -13.50
N ASP A 85 -5.25 -8.67 -13.71
CA ASP A 85 -5.32 -8.09 -15.04
C ASP A 85 -3.99 -8.27 -15.78
N LEU A 86 -2.85 -8.08 -15.10
CA LEU A 86 -1.52 -8.33 -15.69
C LEU A 86 -1.28 -9.82 -15.95
N ASP A 87 -1.65 -10.70 -15.01
CA ASP A 87 -1.54 -12.15 -15.19
C ASP A 87 -2.35 -12.63 -16.39
N LYS A 88 -3.58 -12.12 -16.55
CA LYS A 88 -4.43 -12.40 -17.69
C LYS A 88 -3.78 -11.94 -18.99
N LEU A 89 -3.27 -10.69 -19.05
CA LEU A 89 -2.60 -10.17 -20.24
C LEU A 89 -1.40 -11.03 -20.65
N ILE A 90 -0.56 -11.42 -19.69
CA ILE A 90 0.60 -12.29 -19.97
C ILE A 90 0.14 -13.67 -20.46
N LYS A 91 -0.80 -14.33 -19.78
CA LYS A 91 -1.30 -15.66 -20.15
C LYS A 91 -2.00 -15.70 -21.51
N ASP A 92 -2.76 -14.66 -21.84
CA ASP A 92 -3.38 -14.52 -23.16
C ASP A 92 -2.31 -14.45 -24.27
N LEU A 93 -1.22 -13.71 -24.05
CA LEU A 93 -0.08 -13.63 -24.97
C LEU A 93 0.71 -14.95 -25.04
N VAL A 94 0.97 -15.57 -23.90
CA VAL A 94 1.69 -16.85 -23.80
C VAL A 94 0.93 -17.96 -24.53
N THR A 95 -0.39 -17.96 -24.47
CA THR A 95 -1.22 -18.93 -25.23
C THR A 95 -1.06 -18.79 -26.74
N GLN A 96 -0.81 -17.58 -27.23
CA GLN A 96 -0.69 -17.29 -28.66
C GLN A 96 0.75 -17.41 -29.18
N LEU A 97 1.74 -17.01 -28.39
CA LEU A 97 3.12 -16.79 -28.82
C LEU A 97 4.14 -17.69 -28.09
N GLY A 98 3.74 -18.46 -27.06
CA GLY A 98 4.66 -19.05 -26.10
C GLY A 98 5.16 -18.03 -25.08
N PRO A 99 6.16 -18.40 -24.24
CA PRO A 99 6.74 -17.49 -23.24
C PRO A 99 7.21 -16.17 -23.88
N ILE A 100 6.81 -15.05 -23.27
CA ILE A 100 7.07 -13.72 -23.81
C ILE A 100 8.32 -13.07 -23.20
N LYS A 101 8.83 -12.04 -23.86
CA LYS A 101 9.89 -11.17 -23.35
C LYS A 101 9.29 -9.84 -22.89
N ILE A 102 9.62 -9.41 -21.68
CA ILE A 102 9.28 -8.08 -21.18
C ILE A 102 10.52 -7.20 -21.26
N CYS A 103 10.41 -6.15 -22.05
CA CYS A 103 11.48 -5.20 -22.32
C CYS A 103 11.36 -4.02 -21.37
N THR A 104 12.46 -3.65 -20.74
CA THR A 104 12.50 -2.58 -19.76
C THR A 104 13.71 -1.67 -20.02
N PRO A 105 13.75 -0.45 -19.47
CA PRO A 105 14.91 0.42 -19.58
C PRO A 105 16.21 -0.16 -19.00
N SER A 106 16.09 -1.06 -18.01
CA SER A 106 17.24 -1.69 -17.33
C SER A 106 17.62 -3.06 -17.90
N GLY A 107 16.95 -3.53 -18.96
CA GLY A 107 17.22 -4.83 -19.59
C GLY A 107 15.95 -5.58 -19.96
N ASP A 108 16.13 -6.72 -20.61
CA ASP A 108 15.04 -7.56 -21.07
C ASP A 108 14.90 -8.80 -20.20
N PHE A 109 13.69 -9.10 -19.76
CA PHE A 109 13.34 -10.31 -19.03
C PHE A 109 12.68 -11.31 -19.96
N LYS A 110 13.30 -12.49 -20.11
CA LYS A 110 12.90 -13.54 -21.05
C LYS A 110 12.00 -14.57 -20.38
N ASN A 111 11.23 -15.27 -21.20
CA ASN A 111 10.41 -16.41 -20.80
C ASN A 111 9.37 -16.10 -19.72
N CYS A 112 8.84 -14.88 -19.69
CA CYS A 112 7.78 -14.52 -18.75
C CYS A 112 6.48 -15.26 -19.10
N VAL A 113 5.82 -15.88 -18.07
CA VAL A 113 4.64 -16.72 -18.27
C VAL A 113 3.46 -16.37 -17.36
N GLY A 114 3.64 -15.55 -16.34
CA GLY A 114 2.56 -15.18 -15.44
C GLY A 114 2.98 -14.25 -14.32
N VAL A 115 2.03 -13.95 -13.43
CA VAL A 115 2.21 -13.06 -12.27
C VAL A 115 1.75 -13.77 -11.01
N ARG A 116 2.45 -13.53 -9.91
CA ARG A 116 2.05 -14.03 -8.59
C ARG A 116 2.25 -13.00 -7.48
N ASN A 117 1.43 -13.10 -6.45
CA ASN A 117 1.57 -12.31 -5.22
C ASN A 117 2.86 -12.65 -4.50
N ILE A 118 3.48 -11.64 -3.90
CA ILE A 118 4.55 -11.81 -2.93
C ILE A 118 3.93 -11.78 -1.53
N THR A 119 4.00 -12.93 -0.84
CA THR A 119 3.46 -13.10 0.52
C THR A 119 4.56 -13.30 1.56
N GLU A 120 5.79 -13.44 1.12
CA GLU A 120 6.95 -13.64 1.98
C GLU A 120 7.24 -12.42 2.83
N LYS A 121 7.85 -12.70 3.99
CA LYS A 121 8.29 -11.63 4.90
C LYS A 121 9.81 -11.56 4.92
N VAL A 122 10.33 -10.35 4.87
CA VAL A 122 11.77 -10.08 5.00
C VAL A 122 12.04 -9.60 6.42
N LEU A 123 12.87 -10.35 7.16
CA LEU A 123 13.20 -10.02 8.56
C LEU A 123 11.94 -9.73 9.41
N GLY A 124 10.89 -10.53 9.23
CA GLY A 124 9.63 -10.42 9.98
C GLY A 124 8.73 -9.25 9.61
N ARG A 125 9.04 -8.48 8.57
CA ARG A 125 8.21 -7.38 8.03
C ARG A 125 7.68 -7.73 6.63
N GLU A 126 6.69 -7.00 6.17
CA GLU A 126 6.17 -7.13 4.81
C GLU A 126 7.25 -6.78 3.79
N ALA A 127 7.32 -7.54 2.70
CA ALA A 127 8.18 -7.26 1.57
C ALA A 127 7.83 -5.90 0.93
N LYS A 128 8.76 -5.32 0.17
CA LYS A 128 8.51 -4.12 -0.63
C LYS A 128 7.72 -4.45 -1.89
N ALA A 129 8.01 -5.60 -2.51
CA ALA A 129 7.26 -6.07 -3.66
C ALA A 129 5.85 -6.53 -3.24
N ASP A 130 4.84 -6.08 -3.98
CA ASP A 130 3.47 -6.53 -3.82
C ASP A 130 3.22 -7.78 -4.68
N PHE A 131 3.88 -7.87 -5.85
CA PHE A 131 3.81 -9.03 -6.74
C PHE A 131 5.05 -9.14 -7.65
N ALA A 132 5.20 -10.27 -8.32
CA ALA A 132 6.26 -10.48 -9.30
C ALA A 132 5.77 -11.16 -10.58
N ILE A 133 6.45 -10.88 -11.67
CA ILE A 133 6.33 -11.64 -12.92
C ILE A 133 7.37 -12.76 -12.87
N TYR A 134 6.96 -13.98 -13.16
CA TYR A 134 7.80 -15.17 -13.12
C TYR A 134 7.98 -15.79 -14.52
N ASP A 135 9.08 -16.56 -14.66
CA ASP A 135 9.43 -17.23 -15.90
C ASP A 135 8.92 -18.69 -15.97
N ASP A 136 9.18 -19.34 -17.08
CA ASP A 136 8.83 -20.75 -17.37
C ASP A 136 9.55 -21.78 -16.48
N LYS A 137 10.52 -21.35 -15.68
CA LYS A 137 11.22 -22.15 -14.66
C LYS A 137 10.73 -21.85 -13.26
N ASP A 138 9.57 -21.18 -13.12
CA ASP A 138 8.96 -20.75 -11.87
C ASP A 138 9.83 -19.80 -11.03
N LYS A 139 10.71 -19.01 -11.69
CA LYS A 139 11.57 -18.04 -11.05
C LYS A 139 11.04 -16.62 -11.22
N ASP A 140 10.93 -15.86 -10.12
CA ASP A 140 10.58 -14.45 -10.15
C ASP A 140 11.66 -13.63 -10.87
N GLN A 141 11.24 -12.81 -11.81
CA GLN A 141 12.11 -12.01 -12.67
C GLN A 141 11.92 -10.51 -12.43
N ILE A 142 10.67 -10.04 -12.34
CA ILE A 142 10.36 -8.61 -12.19
C ILE A 142 9.53 -8.42 -10.94
N PHE A 143 10.10 -7.78 -9.94
CA PHE A 143 9.45 -7.45 -8.68
C PHE A 143 8.84 -6.06 -8.73
N ILE A 144 7.56 -5.94 -8.40
CA ILE A 144 6.75 -4.73 -8.58
C ILE A 144 6.14 -4.31 -7.26
N SER A 145 6.30 -3.02 -6.91
CA SER A 145 5.51 -2.38 -5.84
C SER A 145 4.42 -1.54 -6.48
N HIS A 146 3.17 -1.80 -6.13
CA HIS A 146 2.01 -1.22 -6.81
C HIS A 146 1.12 -0.40 -5.86
N LYS A 147 0.58 0.67 -6.40
CA LYS A 147 -0.49 1.45 -5.77
C LYS A 147 -1.58 1.77 -6.80
N LYS A 148 -2.80 1.98 -6.34
CA LYS A 148 -3.94 2.19 -7.22
C LYS A 148 -3.80 3.41 -8.12
N ALA A 149 -3.48 4.55 -7.52
CA ALA A 149 -3.35 5.85 -8.20
C ALA A 149 -2.84 6.90 -7.21
N GLY A 150 -2.58 8.13 -7.67
CA GLY A 150 -2.30 9.29 -6.81
C GLY A 150 -0.89 9.87 -6.93
N GLY A 151 -0.11 9.44 -7.91
CA GLY A 151 1.25 9.91 -8.13
C GLY A 151 2.18 9.67 -6.93
N PRO A 152 3.33 10.34 -6.84
CA PRO A 152 4.29 10.17 -5.75
C PRO A 152 3.70 10.33 -4.35
N ALA A 153 2.72 11.24 -4.20
CA ALA A 153 2.05 11.50 -2.92
C ALA A 153 1.29 10.29 -2.35
N ALA A 154 0.89 9.31 -3.17
CA ALA A 154 0.23 8.10 -2.73
C ALA A 154 1.18 7.10 -2.06
N TYR A 155 2.48 7.20 -2.30
CA TYR A 155 3.47 6.34 -1.70
C TYR A 155 3.91 6.86 -0.35
N GLN A 156 3.65 6.07 0.67
CA GLN A 156 4.32 6.12 1.93
C GLN A 156 5.49 5.16 1.85
N GLN A 157 6.58 5.60 1.24
CA GLN A 157 7.58 4.80 0.57
C GLN A 157 8.01 3.54 1.33
N TYR A 158 8.59 3.71 2.47
CA TYR A 158 9.01 2.58 3.27
C TYR A 158 8.15 2.53 4.54
N GLY A 159 6.98 2.23 4.61
CA GLY A 159 6.02 2.15 5.73
C GLY A 159 6.47 2.63 7.12
N GLY A 160 7.77 2.67 7.41
CA GLY A 160 8.39 3.17 8.64
C GLY A 160 9.91 3.06 8.55
N VAL A 161 10.63 3.92 9.26
CA VAL A 161 12.11 3.97 9.28
C VAL A 161 12.71 3.39 10.56
N SER A 162 11.89 2.99 11.51
CA SER A 162 12.31 2.33 12.75
C SER A 162 12.21 0.80 12.65
N PRO A 163 12.93 0.04 13.46
CA PRO A 163 12.75 -1.39 13.58
C PRO A 163 11.29 -1.70 13.92
N LYS A 164 10.79 -2.84 13.47
CA LYS A 164 9.46 -3.30 13.86
C LYS A 164 9.43 -3.52 15.37
N SER A 165 8.36 -3.08 16.02
CA SER A 165 8.13 -3.31 17.45
C SER A 165 8.31 -4.79 17.79
N GLY A 166 9.13 -5.10 18.80
CA GLY A 166 9.49 -6.45 19.20
C GLY A 166 10.65 -7.09 18.42
N SER A 167 11.24 -6.40 17.45
CA SER A 167 12.39 -6.90 16.67
C SER A 167 13.58 -5.93 16.71
N ALA A 168 13.99 -5.48 17.89
CA ALA A 168 15.20 -4.67 18.06
C ALA A 168 16.45 -5.33 17.43
N ASN A 169 16.44 -6.64 17.28
CA ASN A 169 17.52 -7.42 16.68
C ASN A 169 17.46 -7.49 15.15
N ASN A 170 16.44 -6.92 14.51
CA ASN A 170 16.28 -6.89 13.06
C ASN A 170 16.00 -5.47 12.56
N PRO A 171 16.96 -4.54 12.72
CA PRO A 171 16.83 -3.18 12.19
C PRO A 171 16.77 -3.22 10.68
N THR A 172 16.05 -2.27 10.08
CA THR A 172 16.09 -2.10 8.62
C THR A 172 17.35 -1.34 8.23
N LEU A 173 17.82 -1.51 6.99
CA LEU A 173 18.95 -0.73 6.48
C LEU A 173 18.69 0.78 6.50
N ILE A 174 17.42 1.20 6.40
CA ILE A 174 17.03 2.61 6.54
C ILE A 174 17.20 3.07 7.98
N TYR A 175 16.79 2.26 8.96
CA TYR A 175 16.97 2.58 10.38
C TYR A 175 18.45 2.72 10.78
N GLU A 176 19.32 1.89 10.22
CA GLU A 176 20.75 1.91 10.54
C GLU A 176 21.49 3.15 10.02
N ASP A 177 20.90 3.87 9.09
CA ASP A 177 21.51 5.07 8.52
C ASP A 177 21.62 6.21 9.53
N ALA A 178 22.75 6.92 9.49
CA ALA A 178 23.07 7.99 10.43
C ALA A 178 22.07 9.17 10.32
N GLU A 179 21.62 9.51 9.11
CA GLU A 179 20.66 10.58 8.87
C GLU A 179 19.29 10.21 9.49
N THR A 180 18.86 8.96 9.35
CA THR A 180 17.66 8.44 9.98
C THR A 180 17.75 8.52 11.52
N LYS A 181 18.87 8.06 12.09
CA LYS A 181 19.09 8.10 13.55
C LYS A 181 19.08 9.53 14.08
N ASN A 182 19.69 10.46 13.36
CA ASN A 182 19.68 11.88 13.74
C ASN A 182 18.26 12.46 13.73
N PHE A 183 17.44 12.14 12.73
CA PHE A 183 16.05 12.55 12.70
C PHE A 183 15.25 11.95 13.87
N LEU A 184 15.43 10.65 14.17
CA LEU A 184 14.75 9.99 15.30
C LEU A 184 15.10 10.64 16.65
N ARG A 185 16.37 11.05 16.87
CA ARG A 185 16.78 11.78 18.08
C ARG A 185 16.07 13.12 18.21
N LYS A 186 15.92 13.87 17.10
CA LYS A 186 15.15 15.12 17.09
C LYS A 186 13.68 14.87 17.44
N VAL A 187 13.05 13.87 16.80
CA VAL A 187 11.65 13.50 17.09
C VAL A 187 11.44 13.13 18.55
N ALA A 188 12.40 12.44 19.17
CA ALA A 188 12.34 12.06 20.59
C ALA A 188 12.13 13.28 21.50
N GLY A 189 12.76 14.43 21.19
CA GLY A 189 12.59 15.69 21.92
C GLY A 189 11.18 16.31 21.83
N TYR A 190 10.37 15.89 20.86
CA TYR A 190 8.98 16.37 20.68
C TYR A 190 7.94 15.44 21.29
N ILE A 191 8.35 14.33 21.95
CA ILE A 191 7.44 13.38 22.58
C ILE A 191 7.33 13.67 24.08
N VAL A 192 6.11 13.94 24.50
CA VAL A 192 5.76 14.14 25.93
C VAL A 192 4.62 13.19 26.28
N GLY A 193 4.81 12.37 27.33
CA GLY A 193 3.79 11.43 27.81
C GLY A 193 3.27 10.50 26.72
N ASP A 194 4.16 9.82 25.99
CA ASP A 194 3.82 8.91 24.89
C ASP A 194 3.00 9.55 23.74
N LYS A 195 3.15 10.85 23.55
CA LYS A 195 2.46 11.60 22.49
C LYS A 195 3.40 12.60 21.82
N LEU A 196 3.53 12.49 20.49
CA LEU A 196 4.16 13.53 19.67
C LEU A 196 3.29 14.78 19.72
N GLN A 197 3.84 15.90 20.17
CA GLN A 197 3.10 17.14 20.40
C GLN A 197 2.70 17.80 19.08
N ASN A 198 3.66 17.96 18.17
CA ASN A 198 3.45 18.52 16.84
C ASN A 198 4.03 17.59 15.76
N PRO A 199 3.46 17.51 14.57
CA PRO A 199 4.11 16.87 13.44
C PRO A 199 5.42 17.58 13.13
N VAL A 200 6.49 16.81 12.87
CA VAL A 200 7.80 17.34 12.49
C VAL A 200 8.31 16.65 11.24
N TYR A 201 9.13 17.35 10.45
CA TYR A 201 9.76 16.79 9.26
C TYR A 201 11.18 17.33 9.07
N SER A 202 11.97 16.61 8.29
CA SER A 202 13.29 17.04 7.80
C SER A 202 13.54 16.44 6.43
N TYR A 203 14.13 17.24 5.51
CA TYR A 203 14.43 16.74 4.17
C TYR A 203 15.49 15.66 4.21
N VAL A 204 15.27 14.61 3.42
CA VAL A 204 16.27 13.55 3.21
C VAL A 204 17.33 14.05 2.24
N LYS A 205 18.59 14.00 2.65
CA LYS A 205 19.74 14.47 1.86
C LYS A 205 20.41 13.32 1.09
N SER A 206 20.37 12.12 1.65
CA SER A 206 21.00 10.94 1.07
C SER A 206 20.17 10.37 -0.07
N ASN A 207 20.69 10.41 -1.31
CA ASN A 207 20.08 9.74 -2.46
C ASN A 207 19.93 8.22 -2.23
N THR A 208 20.84 7.61 -1.51
CA THR A 208 20.75 6.19 -1.15
C THR A 208 19.55 5.93 -0.28
N LEU A 209 19.26 6.76 0.73
CA LEU A 209 18.07 6.64 1.55
C LEU A 209 16.79 6.88 0.74
N ILE A 210 16.78 7.87 -0.15
CA ILE A 210 15.64 8.13 -1.05
C ILE A 210 15.37 6.86 -1.88
N ASN A 211 16.37 6.31 -2.54
CA ASN A 211 16.23 5.11 -3.35
C ASN A 211 15.80 3.89 -2.52
N ARG A 212 16.39 3.69 -1.34
CA ARG A 212 15.95 2.63 -0.41
C ARG A 212 14.50 2.79 0.02
N SER A 213 14.03 4.02 0.22
CA SER A 213 12.63 4.26 0.56
C SER A 213 11.67 3.97 -0.59
N VAL A 214 12.11 4.21 -1.83
CA VAL A 214 11.30 4.01 -3.04
C VAL A 214 11.33 2.54 -3.48
N TYR A 215 12.51 1.98 -3.70
CA TYR A 215 12.67 0.67 -4.32
C TYR A 215 12.87 -0.46 -3.31
N GLY A 216 13.14 -0.15 -2.06
CA GLY A 216 13.30 -1.11 -0.98
C GLY A 216 14.64 -1.02 -0.26
N PRO A 217 14.72 -1.50 1.00
CA PRO A 217 15.91 -1.35 1.83
C PRO A 217 17.14 -2.07 1.27
N ALA A 218 16.95 -3.08 0.41
CA ALA A 218 18.03 -3.77 -0.30
C ALA A 218 18.43 -3.10 -1.64
N TYR A 219 18.05 -1.83 -1.84
CA TYR A 219 18.47 -1.07 -3.03
C TYR A 219 20.00 -1.07 -3.17
N GLY A 220 20.47 -1.41 -4.38
CA GLY A 220 21.90 -1.60 -4.67
C GLY A 220 22.33 -3.07 -4.67
N ASP A 221 21.51 -3.98 -4.10
CA ASP A 221 21.69 -5.42 -4.20
C ASP A 221 20.94 -6.00 -5.44
N LYS A 222 20.92 -7.34 -5.52
CA LYS A 222 20.15 -8.04 -6.54
C LYS A 222 18.65 -7.70 -6.40
N TYR A 223 17.95 -7.64 -7.52
CA TYR A 223 16.51 -7.52 -7.51
C TYR A 223 15.86 -8.68 -6.76
N GLY A 224 14.82 -8.37 -6.02
CA GLY A 224 14.11 -9.29 -5.16
C GLY A 224 12.96 -8.59 -4.45
N ILE A 225 12.43 -9.25 -3.43
CA ILE A 225 11.26 -8.76 -2.68
C ILE A 225 11.49 -7.43 -1.96
N ASP A 226 12.76 -7.07 -1.67
CA ASP A 226 13.15 -5.84 -0.98
C ASP A 226 14.06 -4.91 -1.80
N ASN A 227 14.23 -5.21 -3.09
CA ASN A 227 14.81 -4.33 -4.08
C ASN A 227 14.02 -4.48 -5.37
N VAL A 228 12.88 -3.80 -5.47
CA VAL A 228 11.94 -3.95 -6.58
C VAL A 228 12.50 -3.36 -7.88
N ASN A 229 12.14 -3.98 -9.01
CA ASN A 229 12.50 -3.49 -10.33
C ASN A 229 11.76 -2.20 -10.67
N MET A 230 10.51 -2.07 -10.19
CA MET A 230 9.68 -0.91 -10.51
C MET A 230 8.64 -0.60 -9.44
N ILE A 231 8.27 0.66 -9.42
CA ILE A 231 7.09 1.19 -8.76
C ILE A 231 6.04 1.49 -9.82
N ALA A 232 4.82 1.04 -9.62
CA ALA A 232 3.74 1.17 -10.58
C ALA A 232 2.45 1.72 -9.96
N GLN A 233 1.68 2.49 -10.72
CA GLN A 233 0.37 2.99 -10.33
C GLN A 233 -0.63 2.86 -11.46
N GLY A 234 -1.86 2.45 -11.11
CA GLY A 234 -2.95 2.30 -12.06
C GLY A 234 -3.02 0.90 -12.68
N ASN A 235 -3.58 0.81 -13.87
CA ASN A 235 -3.83 -0.45 -14.55
C ASN A 235 -2.66 -0.85 -15.45
N PRO A 236 -2.27 -2.14 -15.49
CA PRO A 236 -1.17 -2.62 -16.30
C PRO A 236 -1.53 -2.61 -17.80
N LYS A 237 -0.52 -2.40 -18.63
CA LYS A 237 -0.61 -2.47 -20.08
C LYS A 237 0.67 -3.08 -20.65
N LEU A 238 0.51 -4.04 -21.56
CA LEU A 238 1.57 -4.59 -22.39
C LEU A 238 1.40 -4.11 -23.82
N THR A 239 2.44 -3.49 -24.38
CA THR A 239 2.46 -3.02 -25.77
C THR A 239 3.59 -3.67 -26.53
N PRO A 240 3.36 -4.24 -27.74
CA PRO A 240 4.41 -4.82 -28.55
C PRO A 240 5.55 -3.82 -28.78
N LYS A 241 6.78 -4.27 -28.65
CA LYS A 241 7.95 -3.48 -29.01
C LYS A 241 8.20 -3.61 -30.51
N ARG A 242 8.20 -2.49 -31.21
CA ARG A 242 8.38 -2.48 -32.67
C ARG A 242 9.71 -3.09 -33.07
N GLY A 243 9.66 -4.04 -34.01
CA GLY A 243 10.84 -4.69 -34.59
C GLY A 243 11.40 -5.85 -33.74
N GLU A 244 10.74 -6.24 -32.66
CA GLU A 244 11.13 -7.39 -31.84
C GLU A 244 9.95 -8.35 -31.66
N GLU A 245 10.16 -9.60 -32.01
CA GLU A 245 9.15 -10.65 -31.86
C GLU A 245 8.95 -11.02 -30.40
N ALA A 246 7.70 -11.22 -29.99
CA ALA A 246 7.28 -11.59 -28.63
C ALA A 246 7.85 -10.70 -27.50
N CYS A 247 8.28 -9.46 -27.82
CA CYS A 247 8.77 -8.48 -26.85
C CYS A 247 7.72 -7.42 -26.56
N PHE A 248 7.46 -7.16 -25.29
CA PHE A 248 6.43 -6.23 -24.84
C PHE A 248 7.02 -5.22 -23.82
N ASN A 249 6.65 -3.95 -24.01
CA ASN A 249 6.89 -2.92 -22.99
C ASN A 249 5.79 -3.00 -21.94
N LEU A 250 6.17 -3.10 -20.67
CA LEU A 250 5.26 -3.04 -19.53
C LEU A 250 5.12 -1.60 -19.05
N THR A 251 3.90 -1.11 -19.04
CA THR A 251 3.54 0.21 -18.52
C THR A 251 2.30 0.11 -17.64
N PHE A 252 2.00 1.19 -16.90
CA PHE A 252 0.80 1.34 -16.10
C PHE A 252 0.14 2.69 -16.41
N SER A 253 -1.17 2.80 -16.21
CA SER A 253 -1.96 3.94 -16.69
C SER A 253 -1.57 5.27 -16.05
N ASP A 254 -1.16 5.27 -14.78
CA ASP A 254 -0.95 6.51 -14.03
C ASP A 254 0.53 6.84 -13.86
N HIS A 255 1.34 5.89 -13.41
CA HIS A 255 2.76 6.13 -13.18
C HIS A 255 3.59 4.84 -13.19
N VAL A 256 4.81 4.95 -13.72
CA VAL A 256 5.87 3.93 -13.65
C VAL A 256 7.19 4.61 -13.34
N SER A 257 7.94 4.07 -12.39
CA SER A 257 9.33 4.41 -12.14
C SER A 257 10.16 3.14 -12.03
N TRP A 258 11.16 3.01 -12.89
CA TRP A 258 12.07 1.87 -12.88
C TRP A 258 13.22 2.11 -11.91
N ASN A 259 13.70 1.04 -11.28
CA ASN A 259 14.87 1.08 -10.40
C ASN A 259 16.08 1.61 -11.17
N GLY A 260 16.78 2.58 -10.56
CA GLY A 260 17.84 3.36 -11.22
C GLY A 260 17.36 4.71 -11.78
N ASP A 261 16.05 4.95 -11.80
CA ASP A 261 15.49 6.28 -12.09
C ASP A 261 15.58 7.13 -10.82
N SER A 262 16.57 8.06 -10.78
CA SER A 262 16.83 8.90 -9.61
C SER A 262 15.76 9.98 -9.38
N ASP A 263 14.83 10.13 -10.32
CA ASP A 263 13.93 11.28 -10.37
C ASP A 263 12.49 11.00 -9.90
N TYR A 264 12.27 9.89 -9.17
CA TYR A 264 10.92 9.50 -8.74
C TYR A 264 10.16 10.65 -8.04
N PHE A 265 10.80 11.33 -7.09
CA PHE A 265 10.16 12.44 -6.39
C PHE A 265 10.14 13.73 -7.23
N SER A 266 11.21 14.03 -7.96
CA SER A 266 11.32 15.25 -8.75
C SER A 266 10.35 15.29 -9.93
N LYS A 267 10.09 14.18 -10.60
CA LYS A 267 9.08 14.08 -11.66
C LYS A 267 7.67 14.49 -11.21
N GLY A 268 7.35 14.30 -9.94
CA GLY A 268 6.09 14.73 -9.35
C GLY A 268 6.11 16.12 -8.73
N GLY A 269 7.23 16.84 -8.76
CA GLY A 269 7.40 18.12 -8.06
C GLY A 269 7.51 17.97 -6.54
N TYR A 270 7.93 16.79 -6.04
CA TYR A 270 8.07 16.47 -4.63
C TYR A 270 9.53 16.33 -4.22
N ARG A 271 9.79 16.50 -2.93
CA ARG A 271 11.07 16.17 -2.30
C ARG A 271 10.83 15.09 -1.23
N ALA A 272 11.77 14.19 -1.06
CA ALA A 272 11.71 13.22 0.03
C ALA A 272 11.98 13.90 1.38
N ALA A 273 11.16 13.60 2.38
CA ALA A 273 11.36 14.04 3.74
C ALA A 273 11.06 12.93 4.74
N PHE A 274 11.87 12.83 5.78
CA PHE A 274 11.42 12.18 7.00
C PHE A 274 10.24 12.95 7.57
N ALA A 275 9.22 12.27 8.03
CA ALA A 275 8.14 12.89 8.79
C ALA A 275 7.71 12.03 9.96
N ALA A 276 7.48 12.69 11.08
CA ALA A 276 6.87 12.10 12.26
C ALA A 276 5.49 12.68 12.48
N THR A 277 4.52 11.82 12.75
CA THR A 277 3.14 12.21 13.05
C THR A 277 2.63 11.41 14.23
N TYR A 278 1.77 12.01 15.04
CA TYR A 278 1.14 11.29 16.14
C TYR A 278 0.37 10.08 15.63
N ARG A 279 0.64 8.93 16.23
CA ARG A 279 -0.16 7.72 16.02
C ARG A 279 -0.09 6.83 17.25
N ALA A 280 -1.24 6.65 17.91
CA ALA A 280 -1.38 5.73 19.03
C ALA A 280 -0.95 4.31 18.63
N GLY A 281 -0.26 3.61 19.55
CA GLY A 281 0.24 2.25 19.32
C GLY A 281 1.41 2.15 18.33
N ARG A 282 1.99 3.28 17.89
CA ARG A 282 3.23 3.33 17.10
C ARG A 282 4.33 4.01 17.91
N GLY A 283 5.57 3.68 17.56
CA GLY A 283 6.74 4.27 18.18
C GLY A 283 8.01 3.78 17.50
N PHE A 284 9.15 4.22 18.02
CA PHE A 284 10.49 3.86 17.52
C PHE A 284 11.44 3.72 18.71
N ASP A 285 12.54 3.03 18.47
CA ASP A 285 13.63 2.88 19.43
C ASP A 285 14.81 3.70 18.93
N ILE A 286 15.47 4.46 19.81
CA ILE A 286 16.70 5.17 19.51
C ILE A 286 17.56 5.25 20.78
N ASP A 287 18.87 5.04 20.64
CA ASP A 287 19.84 5.08 21.73
C ASP A 287 19.44 4.23 22.95
N GLY A 288 18.85 3.05 22.69
CA GLY A 288 18.40 2.10 23.72
C GLY A 288 17.09 2.48 24.41
N GLN A 289 16.45 3.57 24.03
CA GLN A 289 15.18 4.02 24.61
C GLN A 289 14.02 3.88 23.64
N ARG A 290 12.85 3.43 24.13
CA ARG A 290 11.59 3.37 23.41
C ARG A 290 10.82 4.68 23.52
N TYR A 291 10.37 5.22 22.38
CA TYR A 291 9.50 6.37 22.28
C TYR A 291 8.19 5.97 21.61
N ASN A 292 7.06 6.21 22.27
CA ASN A 292 5.73 5.85 21.78
C ASN A 292 4.98 7.07 21.23
N GLY A 293 3.82 6.84 20.60
CA GLY A 293 2.93 7.90 20.12
C GLY A 293 3.39 8.58 18.84
N ALA A 294 4.39 8.05 18.14
CA ALA A 294 4.85 8.61 16.88
C ALA A 294 5.01 7.53 15.79
N ARG A 295 4.55 7.85 14.58
CA ARG A 295 4.88 7.11 13.37
C ARG A 295 5.87 7.92 12.57
N VAL A 296 7.00 7.34 12.26
CA VAL A 296 8.06 7.94 11.44
C VAL A 296 8.18 7.19 10.12
N ALA A 297 8.24 7.93 9.02
CA ALA A 297 8.44 7.37 7.69
C ALA A 297 9.05 8.42 6.74
N ILE A 298 9.51 7.99 5.57
CA ILE A 298 9.92 8.89 4.49
C ILE A 298 8.71 9.13 3.58
N TYR A 299 8.42 10.40 3.33
CA TYR A 299 7.28 10.86 2.53
C TYR A 299 7.70 11.85 1.45
N PRO A 300 6.90 12.00 0.38
CA PRO A 300 6.97 13.19 -0.47
C PRO A 300 6.64 14.47 0.32
N VAL A 301 7.41 15.54 0.12
CA VAL A 301 7.27 16.80 0.88
C VAL A 301 5.88 17.41 0.78
N ALA A 302 5.26 17.38 -0.41
CA ALA A 302 3.91 17.92 -0.57
C ALA A 302 2.89 17.27 0.39
N LEU A 303 3.09 16.00 0.75
CA LEU A 303 2.26 15.32 1.74
C LEU A 303 2.52 15.86 3.16
N VAL A 304 3.75 16.27 3.45
CA VAL A 304 4.15 16.83 4.76
C VAL A 304 3.70 18.28 4.89
N SER A 305 3.95 19.10 3.86
CA SER A 305 3.62 20.54 3.86
C SER A 305 2.12 20.81 3.94
N ASN A 306 1.28 19.90 3.45
CA ASN A 306 -0.19 20.01 3.55
C ASN A 306 -0.71 19.64 4.96
N ARG A 307 0.15 19.22 5.87
CA ARG A 307 -0.21 18.97 7.26
C ARG A 307 0.02 20.27 8.04
N THR A 308 -1.05 20.99 8.26
CA THR A 308 -1.03 22.22 9.08
C THR A 308 -0.32 21.96 10.41
N GLY A 309 0.68 22.79 10.74
CA GLY A 309 1.43 22.70 11.98
C GLY A 309 2.64 21.76 11.97
N ALA A 310 3.07 21.23 10.82
CA ALA A 310 4.33 20.49 10.76
C ALA A 310 5.53 21.45 10.85
N GLU A 311 6.47 21.15 11.74
CA GLU A 311 7.69 21.91 11.97
C GLU A 311 8.88 21.24 11.28
N GLU A 312 9.70 22.04 10.59
CA GLU A 312 10.97 21.56 10.03
C GLU A 312 12.04 21.51 11.11
N VAL A 313 12.72 20.37 11.26
CA VAL A 313 13.70 20.13 12.33
C VAL A 313 15.06 19.68 11.82
#